data_39bf52f8e06938da281c2b75cd5ba190
#
_entry.id   39bf52f8e06938da281c2b75cd5ba190
#
_cell.length_a   1.000
_cell.length_b   1.000
_cell.length_c   1.000
_cell.angle_alpha   90.00
_cell.angle_beta   90.00
_cell.angle_gamma   90.00
#
_symmetry.space_group_name_H-M   'P 1'
#
loop_
_entity.id
_entity.type
_entity.pdbx_description
1 polymer ?
#
loop_
_entity_poly.entity_id
_entity_poly.type
_entity_poly.pdbx_seq_one_letter_code
_entity_poly.pdbx_strand_id
1 'polypeptide(L)'
;MNEEIILKIENSVGIITLNRPERLNALTYNIVQKMNDFLDKCENDDDIKCVIIEGAGEKAFCAGGDVVSLRKQVLDEGGPPTELSEKFFYDEYLLNYKINNFKKPYIALIDGVTMGGGVGVSMH
;
A
#
# COMPACT_ATOMS: atom_id res chain seq x y z
N MET A 1 6.64 19.14 0.19
CA MET A 1 6.79 17.78 0.74
C MET A 1 6.23 16.78 -0.25
N ASN A 2 6.96 15.70 -0.46
CA ASN A 2 6.51 14.65 -1.37
C ASN A 2 5.46 13.78 -0.67
N GLU A 3 4.40 13.47 -1.38
CA GLU A 3 3.41 12.53 -0.88
C GLU A 3 3.99 11.11 -0.90
N GLU A 4 3.71 10.33 0.13
CA GLU A 4 4.17 8.94 0.24
C GLU A 4 3.50 8.01 -0.77
N ILE A 5 2.32 8.39 -1.23
CA ILE A 5 1.53 7.65 -2.19
C ILE A 5 0.85 8.65 -3.13
N ILE A 6 0.81 8.31 -4.40
CA ILE A 6 0.14 9.12 -5.41
C ILE A 6 -1.01 8.31 -5.98
N LEU A 7 -2.21 8.87 -5.94
CA LEU A 7 -3.43 8.24 -6.41
C LEU A 7 -4.01 9.04 -7.55
N LYS A 8 -4.19 8.40 -8.69
CA LYS A 8 -4.74 9.03 -9.90
C LYS A 8 -5.83 8.18 -10.52
N ILE A 9 -6.73 8.83 -11.26
CA ILE A 9 -7.66 8.17 -12.15
C ILE A 9 -7.42 8.76 -13.55
N GLU A 10 -7.08 7.93 -14.50
CA GLU A 10 -6.71 8.36 -15.84
C GLU A 10 -7.20 7.32 -16.85
N ASN A 11 -7.98 7.76 -17.84
CA ASN A 11 -8.51 6.87 -18.89
C ASN A 11 -9.22 5.63 -18.34
N SER A 12 -10.06 5.82 -17.32
CA SER A 12 -10.82 4.75 -16.65
C SER A 12 -9.94 3.76 -15.88
N VAL A 13 -8.70 4.13 -15.56
CA VAL A 13 -7.77 3.30 -14.79
C VAL A 13 -7.44 4.01 -13.47
N GLY A 14 -7.59 3.31 -12.35
CA GLY A 14 -7.06 3.76 -11.07
C GLY A 14 -5.57 3.44 -10.99
N ILE A 15 -4.74 4.42 -10.70
CA ILE A 15 -3.29 4.24 -10.64
C ILE A 15 -2.79 4.58 -9.25
N ILE A 16 -2.14 3.61 -8.62
CA ILE A 16 -1.52 3.75 -7.30
C ILE A 16 0.00 3.77 -7.52
N THR A 17 0.66 4.84 -7.10
CA THR A 17 2.12 4.92 -7.13
C THR A 17 2.64 5.02 -5.71
N LEU A 18 3.37 4.01 -5.25
CA LEU A 18 4.08 4.05 -3.98
C LEU A 18 5.28 4.99 -4.16
N ASN A 19 5.38 6.02 -3.35
CA ASN A 19 6.32 7.13 -3.60
C ASN A 19 7.24 7.41 -2.41
N ARG A 20 7.91 6.36 -1.95
CA ARG A 20 8.98 6.46 -0.95
C ARG A 20 10.23 5.74 -1.43
N PRO A 21 10.79 6.11 -2.59
CA PRO A 21 11.92 5.37 -3.16
C PRO A 21 13.15 5.35 -2.23
N GLU A 22 13.36 6.39 -1.42
CA GLU A 22 14.44 6.46 -0.43
C GLU A 22 14.27 5.45 0.72
N ARG A 23 13.07 4.89 0.88
CA ARG A 23 12.75 3.85 1.86
C ARG A 23 12.29 2.56 1.16
N LEU A 24 12.70 2.37 -0.09
CA LEU A 24 12.36 1.20 -0.89
C LEU A 24 10.83 0.97 -0.98
N ASN A 25 10.08 2.07 -0.97
CA ASN A 25 8.61 2.08 -1.00
C ASN A 25 7.95 1.29 0.13
N ALA A 26 8.57 1.29 1.31
CA ALA A 26 8.00 0.64 2.47
C ALA A 26 6.65 1.26 2.85
N LEU A 27 5.72 0.40 3.25
CA LEU A 27 4.33 0.78 3.53
C LEU A 27 4.20 1.40 4.92
N THR A 28 3.74 2.64 4.97
CA THR A 28 3.34 3.31 6.21
C THR A 28 1.87 3.07 6.48
N TYR A 29 1.42 3.36 7.70
CA TYR A 29 0.00 3.32 8.05
C TYR A 29 -0.81 4.23 7.11
N ASN A 30 -0.30 5.43 6.84
CA ASN A 30 -0.95 6.38 5.94
C ASN A 30 -1.15 5.80 4.53
N ILE A 31 -0.14 5.10 4.00
CA ILE A 31 -0.23 4.44 2.70
C ILE A 31 -1.33 3.36 2.73
N VAL A 32 -1.33 2.52 3.76
CA VAL A 32 -2.32 1.43 3.89
C VAL A 32 -3.74 2.00 3.95
N GLN A 33 -3.97 3.05 4.74
CA GLN A 33 -5.28 3.69 4.84
C GLN A 33 -5.73 4.27 3.50
N LYS A 34 -4.85 4.99 2.83
CA LYS A 34 -5.17 5.61 1.54
C LYS A 34 -5.44 4.57 0.45
N MET A 35 -4.71 3.47 0.45
CA MET A 35 -4.98 2.37 -0.48
C MET A 35 -6.33 1.73 -0.23
N ASN A 36 -6.67 1.47 1.04
CA ASN A 36 -7.97 0.91 1.39
C ASN A 36 -9.12 1.78 0.86
N ASP A 37 -9.05 3.09 1.11
CA ASP A 37 -10.07 4.02 0.65
C ASP A 37 -10.13 4.12 -0.88
N PHE A 38 -8.99 4.16 -1.53
CA PHE A 38 -8.92 4.26 -2.98
C PHE A 38 -9.46 3.02 -3.68
N LEU A 39 -9.15 1.83 -3.15
CA LEU A 39 -9.68 0.59 -3.71
C LEU A 39 -11.19 0.49 -3.56
N ASP A 40 -11.75 0.92 -2.43
CA ASP A 40 -13.20 0.97 -2.25
C ASP A 40 -13.84 1.91 -3.29
N LYS A 41 -13.23 3.07 -3.52
CA LYS A 41 -13.70 4.02 -4.54
C LYS A 41 -13.65 3.40 -5.94
N CYS A 42 -12.54 2.79 -6.30
CA CYS A 42 -12.38 2.19 -7.63
C CYS A 42 -13.31 1.01 -7.86
N GLU A 43 -13.56 0.20 -6.83
CA GLU A 43 -14.47 -0.93 -6.94
C GLU A 43 -15.92 -0.51 -7.16
N ASN A 44 -16.33 0.60 -6.55
CA ASN A 44 -17.70 1.08 -6.58
C ASN A 44 -17.99 2.09 -7.70
N ASP A 45 -17.00 2.50 -8.46
CA ASP A 45 -17.14 3.46 -9.56
C ASP A 45 -17.13 2.73 -10.90
N ASP A 46 -18.27 2.67 -11.56
CA ASP A 46 -18.42 1.95 -12.82
C ASP A 46 -17.57 2.53 -13.97
N ASP A 47 -17.13 3.78 -13.86
CA ASP A 47 -16.25 4.40 -14.84
C ASP A 47 -14.80 3.94 -14.74
N ILE A 48 -14.43 3.30 -13.61
CA ILE A 48 -13.09 2.74 -13.41
C ILE A 48 -13.12 1.26 -13.75
N LYS A 49 -12.29 0.85 -14.71
CA LYS A 49 -12.31 -0.52 -15.25
C LYS A 49 -11.26 -1.43 -14.63
N CYS A 50 -10.15 -0.87 -14.15
CA CYS A 50 -9.09 -1.64 -13.52
C CYS A 50 -8.23 -0.74 -12.63
N VAL A 51 -7.34 -1.37 -11.85
CA VAL A 51 -6.38 -0.66 -11.00
C VAL A 51 -4.98 -1.16 -11.31
N ILE A 52 -4.04 -0.23 -11.40
CA ILE A 52 -2.62 -0.53 -11.55
C ILE A 52 -1.88 0.00 -10.33
N ILE A 53 -0.96 -0.80 -9.78
CA ILE A 53 -0.05 -0.35 -8.73
C ILE A 53 1.39 -0.44 -9.22
N GLU A 54 2.15 0.60 -8.94
CA GLU A 54 3.58 0.69 -9.29
C GLU A 54 4.36 1.34 -8.15
N GLY A 55 5.68 1.18 -8.16
CA GLY A 55 6.57 1.82 -7.22
C GLY A 55 7.43 2.87 -7.90
N ALA A 56 7.60 4.03 -7.28
CA ALA A 56 8.51 5.06 -7.76
C ALA A 56 9.97 4.64 -7.56
N GLY A 57 10.86 5.14 -8.41
CA GLY A 57 12.29 4.84 -8.35
C GLY A 57 12.65 3.56 -9.08
N GLU A 58 13.94 3.19 -8.99
CA GLU A 58 14.50 2.09 -9.79
C GLU A 58 14.93 0.88 -8.95
N LYS A 59 14.90 0.98 -7.62
CA LYS A 59 15.46 -0.06 -6.74
C LYS A 59 14.44 -1.05 -6.24
N ALA A 60 13.24 -0.61 -5.94
CA ALA A 60 12.23 -1.47 -5.33
C ALA A 60 10.84 -1.14 -5.81
N PHE A 61 10.03 -2.16 -5.95
CA PHE A 61 8.58 -1.99 -6.03
C PHE A 61 8.04 -1.66 -4.63
N CYS A 62 8.24 -2.57 -3.68
CA CYS A 62 7.84 -2.37 -2.28
C CYS A 62 8.57 -3.36 -1.38
N ALA A 63 9.31 -2.85 -0.41
CA ALA A 63 10.09 -3.67 0.52
C ALA A 63 9.26 -4.21 1.70
N GLY A 64 7.97 -3.89 1.76
CA GLY A 64 7.07 -4.35 2.83
C GLY A 64 6.67 -3.24 3.78
N GLY A 65 6.15 -3.61 4.96
CA GLY A 65 5.76 -2.63 5.98
C GLY A 65 6.96 -1.85 6.51
N ASP A 66 6.73 -0.59 6.84
CA ASP A 66 7.77 0.25 7.44
C ASP A 66 7.94 -0.10 8.93
N VAL A 67 8.68 -1.20 9.17
CA VAL A 67 8.91 -1.70 10.52
C VAL A 67 9.79 -0.77 11.36
N VAL A 68 10.63 0.05 10.72
CA VAL A 68 11.48 1.01 11.44
C VAL A 68 10.61 2.10 12.09
N SER A 69 9.72 2.71 11.31
CA SER A 69 8.80 3.71 11.83
C SER A 69 7.83 3.13 12.85
N LEU A 70 7.30 1.94 12.59
CA LEU A 70 6.38 1.26 13.50
C LEU A 70 7.07 0.95 14.83
N ARG A 71 8.30 0.42 14.79
CA ARG A 71 9.08 0.13 15.98
C ARG A 71 9.30 1.38 16.84
N LYS A 72 9.68 2.48 16.20
CA LYS A 72 9.88 3.75 16.89
C LYS A 72 8.60 4.21 17.59
N GLN A 73 7.47 4.19 16.89
CA GLN A 73 6.19 4.59 17.46
C GLN A 73 5.77 3.69 18.64
N VAL A 74 5.95 2.39 18.51
CA VAL A 74 5.65 1.42 19.57
C VAL A 74 6.51 1.69 20.81
N LEU A 75 7.80 1.95 20.63
CA LEU A 75 8.70 2.24 21.74
C LEU A 75 8.35 3.58 22.42
N ASP A 76 7.96 4.59 21.64
CA ASP A 76 7.55 5.89 22.18
C ASP A 76 6.26 5.78 23.02
N GLU A 77 5.43 4.78 22.76
CA GLU A 77 4.20 4.49 23.49
C GLU A 77 4.39 3.53 24.67
N GLY A 78 5.63 3.16 25.00
CA GLY A 78 5.94 2.32 26.15
C GLY A 78 6.12 0.82 25.86
N GLY A 79 6.19 0.46 24.60
CA GLY A 79 6.44 -0.91 24.15
C GLY A 79 5.18 -1.68 23.75
N PRO A 80 5.36 -2.89 23.14
CA PRO A 80 4.27 -3.70 22.64
C PRO A 80 3.50 -4.44 23.76
N PRO A 81 2.24 -4.90 23.52
CA PRO A 81 1.46 -4.53 22.33
C PRO A 81 0.91 -3.11 22.45
N THR A 82 0.82 -2.39 21.33
CA THR A 82 0.18 -1.08 21.29
C THR A 82 -1.04 -1.09 20.39
N GLU A 83 -1.98 -0.17 20.65
CA GLU A 83 -3.15 0.02 19.80
C GLU A 83 -2.74 0.34 18.36
N LEU A 84 -1.71 1.16 18.19
CA LEU A 84 -1.20 1.55 16.87
C LEU A 84 -0.67 0.35 16.09
N SER A 85 0.13 -0.52 16.74
CA SER A 85 0.69 -1.69 16.04
C SER A 85 -0.38 -2.69 15.65
N GLU A 86 -1.36 -2.94 16.51
CA GLU A 86 -2.49 -3.83 16.21
C GLU A 86 -3.32 -3.29 15.05
N LYS A 87 -3.60 -1.99 15.06
CA LYS A 87 -4.37 -1.33 14.02
C LYS A 87 -3.64 -1.34 12.68
N PHE A 88 -2.33 -1.12 12.68
CA PHE A 88 -1.51 -1.19 11.46
C PHE A 88 -1.63 -2.56 10.81
N PHE A 89 -1.40 -3.63 11.57
CA PHE A 89 -1.46 -5.00 11.02
C PHE A 89 -2.87 -5.37 10.59
N TYR A 90 -3.88 -4.98 11.37
CA TYR A 90 -5.27 -5.22 10.99
C TYR A 90 -5.60 -4.58 9.64
N ASP A 91 -5.27 -3.29 9.49
CA ASP A 91 -5.57 -2.55 8.26
C ASP A 91 -4.74 -3.07 7.07
N GLU A 92 -3.51 -3.50 7.30
CA GLU A 92 -2.67 -4.12 6.26
C GLU A 92 -3.28 -5.45 5.79
N TYR A 93 -3.72 -6.31 6.69
CA TYR A 93 -4.37 -7.56 6.32
C TYR A 93 -5.73 -7.33 5.67
N LEU A 94 -6.47 -6.33 6.11
CA LEU A 94 -7.71 -5.93 5.45
C LEU A 94 -7.45 -5.48 4.01
N LEU A 95 -6.38 -4.72 3.78
CA LEU A 95 -5.97 -4.31 2.44
C LEU A 95 -5.66 -5.52 1.56
N ASN A 96 -4.90 -6.47 2.07
CA ASN A 96 -4.56 -7.69 1.34
C ASN A 96 -5.82 -8.50 0.98
N TYR A 97 -6.77 -8.58 1.90
CA TYR A 97 -8.06 -9.22 1.68
C TYR A 97 -8.84 -8.52 0.56
N LYS A 98 -8.90 -7.20 0.58
CA LYS A 98 -9.57 -6.41 -0.47
C LYS A 98 -8.96 -6.64 -1.85
N ILE A 99 -7.63 -6.67 -1.93
CA ILE A 99 -6.92 -6.93 -3.19
C ILE A 99 -7.25 -8.31 -3.72
N ASN A 100 -7.18 -9.33 -2.85
CA ASN A 100 -7.48 -10.71 -3.24
C ASN A 100 -8.93 -10.90 -3.72
N ASN A 101 -9.86 -10.11 -3.20
CA ASN A 101 -11.28 -10.19 -3.53
C ASN A 101 -11.75 -9.05 -4.44
N PHE A 102 -10.83 -8.28 -5.01
CA PHE A 102 -11.17 -7.15 -5.85
C PHE A 102 -11.92 -7.61 -7.10
N LYS A 103 -13.03 -6.95 -7.42
CA LYS A 103 -13.93 -7.39 -8.50
C LYS A 103 -13.49 -6.96 -9.89
N LYS A 104 -12.44 -6.16 -9.97
CA LYS A 104 -11.88 -5.65 -11.23
C LYS A 104 -10.44 -6.11 -11.35
N PRO A 105 -9.84 -6.09 -12.56
CA PRO A 105 -8.42 -6.40 -12.68
C PRO A 105 -7.56 -5.48 -11.80
N TYR A 106 -6.67 -6.08 -11.04
CA TYR A 106 -5.68 -5.40 -10.22
C TYR A 106 -4.30 -5.85 -10.72
N ILE A 107 -3.54 -4.91 -11.27
CA ILE A 107 -2.31 -5.19 -12.00
C ILE A 107 -1.14 -4.54 -11.26
N ALA A 108 -0.17 -5.35 -10.83
CA ALA A 108 1.04 -4.85 -10.20
C ALA A 108 2.18 -4.82 -11.22
N LEU A 109 2.78 -3.65 -11.40
CA LEU A 109 3.98 -3.48 -12.21
C LEU A 109 5.18 -3.61 -11.30
N ILE A 110 5.67 -4.84 -11.16
CA ILE A 110 6.75 -5.17 -10.23
C ILE A 110 8.09 -4.95 -10.93
N ASP A 111 8.83 -3.94 -10.48
CA ASP A 111 10.15 -3.62 -10.98
C ASP A 111 11.08 -3.41 -9.78
N GLY A 112 11.87 -4.43 -9.48
CA GLY A 112 12.81 -4.39 -8.37
C GLY A 112 12.37 -5.17 -7.14
N VAL A 113 12.96 -4.84 -5.99
CA VAL A 113 12.76 -5.57 -4.75
C VAL A 113 11.30 -5.57 -4.30
N THR A 114 10.80 -6.76 -3.97
CA THR A 114 9.43 -6.96 -3.48
C THR A 114 9.49 -7.97 -2.34
N MET A 115 9.14 -7.55 -1.11
CA MET A 115 9.27 -8.38 0.09
C MET A 115 8.10 -8.16 1.04
N GLY A 116 7.77 -9.16 1.83
CA GLY A 116 6.77 -9.05 2.91
C GLY A 116 5.45 -8.45 2.44
N GLY A 117 5.08 -7.31 3.02
CA GLY A 117 3.87 -6.57 2.63
C GLY A 117 3.84 -6.15 1.17
N GLY A 118 5.01 -6.01 0.50
CA GLY A 118 5.09 -5.75 -0.93
C GLY A 118 4.52 -6.91 -1.75
N VAL A 119 4.72 -8.15 -1.33
CA VAL A 119 4.07 -9.32 -1.91
C VAL A 119 2.55 -9.25 -1.66
N GLY A 120 2.15 -8.88 -0.46
CA GLY A 120 0.74 -8.75 -0.08
C GLY A 120 -0.04 -7.74 -0.92
N VAL A 121 0.58 -6.64 -1.35
CA VAL A 121 -0.09 -5.62 -2.18
C VAL A 121 0.05 -5.89 -3.68
N SER A 122 0.68 -6.97 -4.09
CA SER A 122 0.94 -7.25 -5.51
C SER A 122 0.45 -8.61 -5.98
N MET A 123 0.64 -9.65 -5.20
CA MET A 123 0.48 -11.03 -5.68
C MET A 123 -0.68 -11.75 -4.98
N HIS A 124 -1.81 -11.74 -5.64
CA HIS A 124 -3.01 -12.46 -5.16
C HIS A 124 -3.75 -13.16 -6.29
#